data_6ddaff8ecb47f1e65f2d574210be2200
#
_entry.id   6ddaff8ecb47f1e65f2d574210be2200
#
_cell.length_a   1.000
_cell.length_b   1.000
_cell.length_c   1.000
_cell.angle_alpha   90.00
_cell.angle_beta   90.00
_cell.angle_gamma   90.00
#
_symmetry.space_group_name_H-M   'P 1'
#
loop_
_entity.id
_entity.type
_entity.pdbx_description
1 polymer ?
#
loop_
_entity_poly.entity_id
_entity_poly.type
_entity_poly.pdbx_seq_one_letter_code
_entity_poly.pdbx_strand_id
1 'polypeptide(L)'
;MKRGSTLFLRMAVFLIAIPVLALGIFGITWLPKNPVNPDYAHILYPIVIGMYVSVIPFFGALVQAFKLLSYIDKNQAFSDLSVKALKNIKICAITISVLYVVILPFVFLVAELDDAPGLIIIGMVPVFASIVIAVFAAVLQRLLKEAIDIKSENDLTV
;
A
#
# COMPACT_ATOMS: atom_id res chain seq x y z
N MET A 1 -21.41 10.91 7.99
CA MET A 1 -21.09 9.51 8.19
C MET A 1 -20.97 9.21 9.68
N LYS A 2 -21.46 8.07 10.12
CA LYS A 2 -21.49 7.73 11.54
C LYS A 2 -20.08 7.37 12.04
N ARG A 3 -19.73 7.84 13.23
CA ARG A 3 -18.42 7.58 13.84
C ARG A 3 -18.08 6.09 13.98
N GLY A 4 -19.11 5.22 14.08
CA GLY A 4 -18.90 3.79 14.18
C GLY A 4 -18.28 3.16 12.93
N SER A 5 -18.66 3.62 11.73
CA SER A 5 -18.09 3.15 10.46
C SER A 5 -16.63 3.56 10.30
N THR A 6 -16.31 4.82 10.65
CA THR A 6 -14.93 5.32 10.57
C THR A 6 -14.04 4.68 11.63
N LEU A 7 -14.59 4.41 12.82
CA LEU A 7 -13.85 3.69 13.86
C LEU A 7 -13.50 2.27 13.40
N PHE A 8 -14.44 1.56 12.79
CA PHE A 8 -14.19 0.23 12.22
C PHE A 8 -13.08 0.26 11.16
N LEU A 9 -13.12 1.23 10.25
CA LEU A 9 -12.11 1.39 9.20
C LEU A 9 -10.74 1.75 9.78
N ARG A 10 -10.68 2.57 10.83
CA ARG A 10 -9.44 2.88 11.54
C ARG A 10 -8.84 1.64 12.20
N MET A 11 -9.68 0.82 12.83
CA MET A 11 -9.25 -0.46 13.40
C MET A 11 -8.71 -1.39 12.32
N ALA A 12 -9.32 -1.41 11.14
CA ALA A 12 -8.84 -2.20 10.00
C ALA A 12 -7.45 -1.74 9.55
N VAL A 13 -7.19 -0.43 9.51
CA VAL A 13 -5.87 0.12 9.16
C VAL A 13 -4.82 -0.33 10.17
N PHE A 14 -5.10 -0.27 11.48
CA PHE A 14 -4.20 -0.76 12.51
C PHE A 14 -3.98 -2.27 12.40
N LEU A 15 -5.03 -3.02 12.10
CA LEU A 15 -4.95 -4.48 11.93
C LEU A 15 -4.02 -4.86 10.77
N ILE A 16 -3.96 -4.04 9.73
CA ILE A 16 -3.03 -4.22 8.60
C ILE A 16 -1.62 -3.76 8.97
N ALA A 17 -1.48 -2.64 9.69
CA ALA A 17 -0.19 -2.05 10.02
C ALA A 17 0.62 -2.89 11.02
N ILE A 18 -0.04 -3.44 12.04
CA ILE A 18 0.64 -4.16 13.13
C ILE A 18 1.39 -5.40 12.64
N PRO A 19 0.80 -6.31 11.82
CA PRO A 19 1.54 -7.47 11.31
C PRO A 19 2.74 -7.08 10.45
N VAL A 20 2.63 -6.04 9.63
CA VAL A 20 3.72 -5.58 8.78
C VAL A 20 4.88 -5.03 9.61
N LEU A 21 4.58 -4.23 10.65
CA LEU A 21 5.58 -3.75 11.60
C LEU A 21 6.25 -4.90 12.35
N ALA A 22 5.47 -5.86 12.83
CA ALA A 22 5.98 -7.01 13.56
C ALA A 22 6.94 -7.84 12.70
N LEU A 23 6.57 -8.11 11.45
CA LEU A 23 7.42 -8.83 10.50
C LEU A 23 8.69 -8.06 10.17
N GLY A 24 8.59 -6.74 9.99
CA GLY A 24 9.75 -5.89 9.72
C GLY A 24 10.75 -5.90 10.86
N ILE A 25 10.29 -5.73 12.09
CA ILE A 25 11.13 -5.74 13.30
C ILE A 25 11.75 -7.14 13.50
N PHE A 26 10.95 -8.19 13.32
CA PHE A 26 11.44 -9.56 13.41
C PHE A 26 12.55 -9.83 12.40
N GLY A 27 12.39 -9.39 11.15
CA GLY A 27 13.40 -9.54 10.12
C GLY A 27 14.70 -8.82 10.45
N ILE A 28 14.62 -7.57 10.95
CA ILE A 28 15.80 -6.79 11.34
C ILE A 28 16.57 -7.48 12.45
N THR A 29 15.90 -8.11 13.40
CA THR A 29 16.56 -8.79 14.53
C THR A 29 17.04 -10.19 14.17
N TRP A 30 16.36 -10.86 13.24
CA TRP A 30 16.64 -12.25 12.87
C TRP A 30 17.77 -12.38 11.84
N LEU A 31 17.78 -11.51 10.82
CA LEU A 31 18.75 -11.57 9.71
C LEU A 31 20.21 -11.52 10.16
N PRO A 32 20.63 -10.62 11.09
CA PRO A 32 22.04 -10.62 11.54
C PRO A 32 22.45 -11.88 12.29
N LYS A 33 21.48 -12.56 12.94
CA LYS A 33 21.73 -13.79 13.70
C LYS A 33 21.75 -15.04 12.82
N ASN A 34 21.14 -14.96 11.66
CA ASN A 34 21.00 -16.05 10.71
C ASN A 34 21.46 -15.57 9.33
N PRO A 35 22.77 -15.45 9.11
CA PRO A 35 23.29 -14.94 7.85
C PRO A 35 22.87 -15.83 6.69
N VAL A 36 22.49 -15.21 5.59
CA VAL A 36 22.12 -15.90 4.37
C VAL A 36 23.34 -16.62 3.80
N ASN A 37 23.15 -17.82 3.26
CA ASN A 37 24.19 -18.54 2.56
C ASN A 37 24.80 -17.64 1.48
N PRO A 38 26.15 -17.46 1.43
CA PRO A 38 26.80 -16.59 0.46
C PRO A 38 26.44 -16.89 -0.99
N ASP A 39 26.12 -18.15 -1.32
CA ASP A 39 25.75 -18.56 -2.67
C ASP A 39 24.42 -17.93 -3.13
N TYR A 40 23.52 -17.60 -2.19
CA TYR A 40 22.22 -17.01 -2.46
C TYR A 40 22.13 -15.54 -2.12
N ALA A 41 23.15 -14.97 -1.48
CA ALA A 41 23.12 -13.61 -0.96
C ALA A 41 22.83 -12.58 -2.05
N HIS A 42 23.43 -12.72 -3.23
CA HIS A 42 23.24 -11.80 -4.35
C HIS A 42 21.82 -11.80 -4.93
N ILE A 43 21.02 -12.85 -4.61
CA ILE A 43 19.62 -12.98 -5.05
C ILE A 43 18.69 -12.55 -3.92
N LEU A 44 18.96 -12.96 -2.69
CA LEU A 44 18.08 -12.73 -1.53
C LEU A 44 18.15 -11.30 -0.99
N TYR A 45 19.35 -10.70 -0.95
CA TYR A 45 19.48 -9.33 -0.44
C TYR A 45 18.70 -8.29 -1.25
N PRO A 46 18.69 -8.31 -2.60
CA PRO A 46 17.83 -7.40 -3.35
C PRO A 46 16.35 -7.53 -3.03
N ILE A 47 15.87 -8.76 -2.81
CA ILE A 47 14.46 -9.03 -2.42
C ILE A 47 14.17 -8.40 -1.07
N VAL A 48 15.03 -8.64 -0.07
CA VAL A 48 14.85 -8.11 1.29
C VAL A 48 14.90 -6.59 1.29
N ILE A 49 15.87 -6.00 0.60
CA ILE A 49 16.01 -4.55 0.49
C ILE A 49 14.77 -3.95 -0.16
N GLY A 50 14.29 -4.54 -1.25
CA GLY A 50 13.08 -4.08 -1.93
C GLY A 50 11.84 -4.15 -1.05
N MET A 51 11.70 -5.22 -0.26
CA MET A 51 10.60 -5.36 0.70
C MET A 51 10.65 -4.29 1.78
N TYR A 52 11.82 -4.00 2.35
CA TYR A 52 11.96 -2.94 3.34
C TYR A 52 11.74 -1.55 2.75
N VAL A 53 12.22 -1.30 1.54
CA VAL A 53 11.95 -0.03 0.85
C VAL A 53 10.46 0.15 0.59
N SER A 54 9.75 -0.92 0.25
CA SER A 54 8.30 -0.86 0.00
C SER A 54 7.47 -0.53 1.25
N VAL A 55 8.01 -0.74 2.43
CA VAL A 55 7.34 -0.38 3.70
C VAL A 55 7.12 1.13 3.79
N ILE A 56 8.02 1.93 3.24
CA ILE A 56 7.90 3.40 3.26
C ILE A 56 6.63 3.87 2.54
N PRO A 57 6.39 3.56 1.24
CA PRO A 57 5.14 3.95 0.60
C PRO A 57 3.92 3.24 1.18
N PHE A 58 4.08 2.04 1.73
CA PHE A 58 3.00 1.32 2.39
C PHE A 58 2.46 2.11 3.59
N PHE A 59 3.34 2.51 4.51
CA PHE A 59 2.93 3.34 5.66
C PHE A 59 2.50 4.74 5.23
N GLY A 60 3.08 5.28 4.18
CA GLY A 60 2.60 6.52 3.58
C GLY A 60 1.15 6.43 3.14
N ALA A 61 0.77 5.33 2.48
CA ALA A 61 -0.61 5.08 2.08
C ALA A 61 -1.54 4.93 3.29
N LEU A 62 -1.11 4.24 4.35
CA LEU A 62 -1.89 4.09 5.57
C LEU A 62 -2.13 5.43 6.26
N VAL A 63 -1.12 6.29 6.33
CA VAL A 63 -1.26 7.65 6.88
C VAL A 63 -2.29 8.45 6.06
N GLN A 64 -2.24 8.36 4.74
CA GLN A 64 -3.22 9.04 3.88
C GLN A 64 -4.63 8.48 4.07
N ALA A 65 -4.77 7.17 4.28
CA ALA A 65 -6.06 6.55 4.60
C ALA A 65 -6.61 7.08 5.93
N PHE A 66 -5.77 7.25 6.95
CA PHE A 66 -6.16 7.88 8.21
C PHE A 66 -6.62 9.32 8.04
N LYS A 67 -5.89 10.10 7.25
CA LYS A 67 -6.28 11.47 6.94
C LYS A 67 -7.63 11.53 6.25
N LEU A 68 -7.85 10.64 5.28
CA LEU A 68 -9.11 10.55 4.55
C LEU A 68 -10.28 10.25 5.51
N LEU A 69 -10.11 9.28 6.42
CA LEU A 69 -11.10 8.96 7.44
C LEU A 69 -11.37 10.14 8.38
N SER A 70 -10.32 10.88 8.74
CA SER A 70 -10.44 12.09 9.54
C SER A 70 -11.26 13.17 8.83
N TYR A 71 -11.05 13.35 7.53
CA TYR A 71 -11.83 14.32 6.72
C TYR A 71 -13.31 13.91 6.66
N ILE A 72 -13.61 12.62 6.56
CA ILE A 72 -14.97 12.11 6.60
C ILE A 72 -15.63 12.44 7.94
N ASP A 73 -14.93 12.23 9.06
CA ASP A 73 -15.44 12.52 10.40
C ASP A 73 -15.72 14.01 10.63
N LYS A 74 -14.95 14.89 9.99
CA LYS A 74 -15.08 16.34 10.09
C LYS A 74 -16.04 16.93 9.06
N ASN A 75 -16.80 16.10 8.33
CA ASN A 75 -17.70 16.52 7.24
C ASN A 75 -16.95 17.21 6.11
N GLN A 76 -15.69 16.86 5.87
CA GLN A 76 -14.84 17.37 4.81
C GLN A 76 -14.54 16.31 3.74
N ALA A 77 -15.42 15.30 3.61
CA ALA A 77 -15.26 14.23 2.64
C ALA A 77 -15.25 14.74 1.19
N PHE A 78 -16.11 15.73 0.90
CA PHE A 78 -16.20 16.36 -0.42
C PHE A 78 -15.33 17.61 -0.47
N SER A 79 -14.01 17.43 -0.38
CA SER A 79 -13.04 18.52 -0.37
C SER A 79 -11.81 18.15 -1.18
N ASP A 80 -11.05 19.15 -1.59
CA ASP A 80 -9.78 18.97 -2.28
C ASP A 80 -8.77 18.20 -1.43
N LEU A 81 -8.89 18.27 -0.10
CA LEU A 81 -8.04 17.52 0.82
C LEU A 81 -8.26 16.00 0.65
N SER A 82 -9.51 15.56 0.51
CA SER A 82 -9.84 14.16 0.27
C SER A 82 -9.35 13.69 -1.10
N VAL A 83 -9.51 14.51 -2.13
CA VAL A 83 -8.98 14.21 -3.48
C VAL A 83 -7.47 14.04 -3.44
N LYS A 84 -6.76 14.92 -2.72
CA LYS A 84 -5.31 14.85 -2.57
C LYS A 84 -4.88 13.60 -1.80
N ALA A 85 -5.60 13.22 -0.75
CA ALA A 85 -5.31 11.99 0.01
C ALA A 85 -5.44 10.75 -0.88
N LEU A 86 -6.49 10.66 -1.70
CA LEU A 86 -6.69 9.57 -2.65
C LEU A 86 -5.59 9.54 -3.72
N LYS A 87 -5.17 10.70 -4.21
CA LYS A 87 -4.07 10.81 -5.15
C LYS A 87 -2.77 10.26 -4.54
N ASN A 88 -2.49 10.61 -3.30
CA ASN A 88 -1.29 10.13 -2.60
C ASN A 88 -1.34 8.62 -2.38
N ILE A 89 -2.49 8.06 -2.04
CA ILE A 89 -2.69 6.60 -1.92
C ILE A 89 -2.40 5.93 -3.28
N LYS A 90 -2.92 6.48 -4.35
CA LYS A 90 -2.69 5.97 -5.70
C LYS A 90 -1.19 5.95 -6.04
N ILE A 91 -0.49 7.04 -5.78
CA ILE A 91 0.95 7.14 -6.05
C ILE A 91 1.73 6.12 -5.21
N CYS A 92 1.42 5.98 -3.93
CA CYS A 92 2.05 4.98 -3.07
C CYS A 92 1.81 3.57 -3.58
N ALA A 93 0.60 3.25 -4.01
CA ALA A 93 0.26 1.93 -4.53
C ALA A 93 0.99 1.63 -5.85
N ILE A 94 1.10 2.60 -6.74
CA ILE A 94 1.88 2.46 -7.99
C ILE A 94 3.35 2.21 -7.64
N THR A 95 3.91 2.95 -6.69
CA THR A 95 5.31 2.80 -6.26
C THR A 95 5.56 1.38 -5.72
N ILE A 96 4.67 0.87 -4.89
CA ILE A 96 4.75 -0.51 -4.37
C ILE A 96 4.71 -1.51 -5.52
N SER A 97 3.79 -1.33 -6.47
CA SER A 97 3.67 -2.21 -7.62
C SER A 97 4.97 -2.27 -8.43
N VAL A 98 5.56 -1.12 -8.73
CA VAL A 98 6.83 -1.03 -9.47
C VAL A 98 7.95 -1.73 -8.71
N LEU A 99 8.06 -1.50 -7.39
CA LEU A 99 9.10 -2.14 -6.57
C LEU A 99 8.98 -3.67 -6.62
N TYR A 100 7.77 -4.21 -6.47
CA TYR A 100 7.59 -5.65 -6.49
C TYR A 100 7.75 -6.25 -7.89
N VAL A 101 7.45 -5.52 -8.95
CA VAL A 101 7.77 -5.96 -10.32
C VAL A 101 9.29 -6.07 -10.51
N VAL A 102 10.06 -5.13 -9.97
CA VAL A 102 11.53 -5.18 -10.00
C VAL A 102 12.07 -6.37 -9.19
N ILE A 103 11.41 -6.72 -8.09
CA ILE A 103 11.79 -7.86 -7.25
C ILE A 103 11.46 -9.21 -7.91
N LEU A 104 10.43 -9.30 -8.74
CA LEU A 104 9.96 -10.56 -9.31
C LEU A 104 11.03 -11.41 -10.01
N PRO A 105 11.96 -10.85 -10.81
CA PRO A 105 13.03 -11.66 -11.40
C PRO A 105 13.89 -12.37 -10.36
N PHE A 106 14.16 -11.74 -9.24
CA PHE A 106 14.93 -12.35 -8.13
C PHE A 106 14.12 -13.45 -7.45
N VAL A 107 12.81 -13.25 -7.28
CA VAL A 107 11.91 -14.29 -6.74
C VAL A 107 11.86 -15.50 -7.68
N PHE A 108 11.84 -15.26 -8.98
CA PHE A 108 11.88 -16.32 -9.99
C PHE A 108 13.17 -17.15 -9.85
N LEU A 109 14.32 -16.50 -9.68
CA LEU A 109 15.60 -17.19 -9.51
C LEU A 109 15.60 -18.05 -8.24
N VAL A 110 15.06 -17.54 -7.13
CA VAL A 110 14.93 -18.32 -5.89
C VAL A 110 14.00 -19.51 -6.09
N ALA A 111 12.88 -19.31 -6.77
CA ALA A 111 11.92 -20.36 -7.06
C ALA A 111 12.54 -21.50 -7.88
N GLU A 112 13.39 -21.17 -8.84
CA GLU A 112 14.12 -22.18 -9.62
C GLU A 112 15.15 -22.95 -8.76
N LEU A 113 15.93 -22.22 -7.95
CA LEU A 113 16.99 -22.82 -7.15
C LEU A 113 16.44 -23.73 -6.07
N ASP A 114 15.31 -23.38 -5.46
CA ASP A 114 14.68 -24.15 -4.39
C ASP A 114 13.61 -25.14 -4.89
N ASP A 115 13.41 -25.20 -6.21
CA ASP A 115 12.35 -26.00 -6.83
C ASP A 115 10.98 -25.74 -6.20
N ALA A 116 10.68 -24.46 -6.01
CA ALA A 116 9.48 -23.99 -5.32
C ALA A 116 8.69 -23.01 -6.20
N PRO A 117 7.96 -23.48 -7.24
CA PRO A 117 7.24 -22.60 -8.16
C PRO A 117 6.15 -21.75 -7.49
N GLY A 118 5.66 -22.19 -6.32
CA GLY A 118 4.69 -21.42 -5.53
C GLY A 118 5.19 -20.06 -5.07
N LEU A 119 6.51 -19.87 -4.96
CA LEU A 119 7.09 -18.57 -4.59
C LEU A 119 6.78 -17.48 -5.62
N ILE A 120 6.68 -17.83 -6.89
CA ILE A 120 6.33 -16.88 -7.95
C ILE A 120 4.91 -16.34 -7.73
N ILE A 121 3.97 -17.22 -7.39
CA ILE A 121 2.58 -16.85 -7.09
C ILE A 121 2.54 -15.91 -5.89
N ILE A 122 3.27 -16.24 -4.82
CA ILE A 122 3.36 -15.39 -3.62
C ILE A 122 3.95 -14.02 -3.97
N GLY A 123 4.98 -13.97 -4.80
CA GLY A 123 5.59 -12.72 -5.25
C GLY A 123 4.67 -11.86 -6.13
N MET A 124 3.73 -12.48 -6.84
CA MET A 124 2.76 -11.76 -7.67
C MET A 124 1.63 -11.13 -6.86
N VAL A 125 1.32 -11.65 -5.67
CA VAL A 125 0.22 -11.14 -4.83
C VAL A 125 0.39 -9.65 -4.51
N PRO A 126 1.54 -9.15 -4.02
CA PRO A 126 1.70 -7.72 -3.76
C PRO A 126 1.55 -6.86 -5.03
N VAL A 127 2.00 -7.36 -6.18
CA VAL A 127 1.87 -6.65 -7.46
C VAL A 127 0.40 -6.46 -7.81
N PHE A 128 -0.38 -7.53 -7.82
CA PHE A 128 -1.80 -7.45 -8.16
C PHE A 128 -2.58 -6.64 -7.12
N ALA A 129 -2.32 -6.87 -5.83
CA ALA A 129 -3.01 -6.13 -4.76
C ALA A 129 -2.76 -4.63 -4.87
N SER A 130 -1.53 -4.22 -5.10
CA SER A 130 -1.19 -2.79 -5.23
C SER A 130 -1.75 -2.17 -6.51
N ILE A 131 -1.80 -2.90 -7.61
CA ILE A 131 -2.45 -2.43 -8.85
C ILE A 131 -3.94 -2.21 -8.61
N VAL A 132 -4.62 -3.16 -7.97
CA VAL A 132 -6.05 -3.04 -7.66
C VAL A 132 -6.31 -1.81 -6.79
N ILE A 133 -5.51 -1.61 -5.75
CA ILE A 133 -5.63 -0.43 -4.87
C ILE A 133 -5.39 0.86 -5.67
N ALA A 134 -4.39 0.89 -6.55
CA ALA A 134 -4.10 2.05 -7.39
C ALA A 134 -5.27 2.40 -8.32
N VAL A 135 -5.87 1.39 -8.95
CA VAL A 135 -7.03 1.57 -9.84
C VAL A 135 -8.23 2.09 -9.06
N PHE A 136 -8.54 1.48 -7.93
CA PHE A 136 -9.67 1.95 -7.09
C PHE A 136 -9.45 3.36 -6.57
N ALA A 137 -8.24 3.68 -6.12
CA ALA A 137 -7.92 5.03 -5.67
C ALA A 137 -8.05 6.05 -6.80
N ALA A 138 -7.63 5.71 -8.00
CA ALA A 138 -7.78 6.58 -9.18
C ALA A 138 -9.25 6.81 -9.53
N VAL A 139 -10.07 5.76 -9.51
CA VAL A 139 -11.51 5.85 -9.79
C VAL A 139 -12.21 6.69 -8.73
N LEU A 140 -11.94 6.42 -7.45
CA LEU A 140 -12.51 7.18 -6.34
C LEU A 140 -12.10 8.65 -6.38
N GLN A 141 -10.84 8.93 -6.71
CA GLN A 141 -10.35 10.31 -6.88
C GLN A 141 -11.15 11.06 -7.94
N ARG A 142 -11.37 10.41 -9.09
CA ARG A 142 -12.12 11.00 -10.20
C ARG A 142 -13.58 11.23 -9.85
N LEU A 143 -14.24 10.22 -9.26
CA LEU A 143 -15.63 10.31 -8.85
C LEU A 143 -15.84 11.40 -7.79
N LEU A 144 -14.94 11.48 -6.83
CA LEU A 144 -14.99 12.51 -5.78
C LEU A 144 -14.81 13.90 -6.37
N LYS A 145 -13.89 14.08 -7.31
CA LYS A 145 -13.68 15.35 -7.98
C LYS A 145 -14.91 15.79 -8.76
N GLU A 146 -15.54 14.87 -9.49
CA GLU A 146 -16.79 15.13 -10.21
C GLU A 146 -17.92 15.51 -9.23
N ALA A 147 -18.03 14.81 -8.11
CA ALA A 147 -19.02 15.14 -7.07
C ALA A 147 -18.80 16.54 -6.48
N ILE A 148 -17.56 16.93 -6.25
CA ILE A 148 -17.21 18.28 -5.77
C ILE A 148 -17.61 19.34 -6.80
N ASP A 149 -17.34 19.10 -8.06
CA ASP A 149 -17.68 20.03 -9.15
C ASP A 149 -19.21 20.20 -9.26
N ILE A 150 -19.98 19.11 -9.18
CA ILE A 150 -21.45 19.14 -9.18
C ILE A 150 -21.97 19.94 -7.98
N LYS A 151 -21.42 19.70 -6.79
CA LYS A 151 -21.80 20.43 -5.58
C LYS A 151 -21.53 21.93 -5.71
N SER A 152 -20.38 22.28 -6.27
CA SER A 152 -20.01 23.67 -6.52
C SER A 152 -20.98 24.34 -7.49
N GLU A 153 -21.36 23.66 -8.57
CA GLU A 153 -22.36 24.17 -9.53
C GLU A 153 -23.71 24.36 -8.86
N ASN A 154 -24.18 23.43 -8.03
CA ASN A 154 -25.43 23.57 -7.29
C ASN A 154 -25.41 24.77 -6.34
N ASP A 155 -24.30 24.99 -5.64
CA ASP A 155 -24.15 26.14 -4.74
C ASP A 155 -24.19 27.47 -5.49
N LEU A 156 -23.77 27.48 -6.77
CA LEU A 156 -23.81 28.69 -7.61
C LEU A 156 -25.17 28.97 -8.24
N THR A 157 -26.03 27.95 -8.34
CA THR A 157 -27.37 28.11 -8.99
C THR A 157 -28.47 28.51 -8.02
N VAL A 158 -28.19 28.67 -6.75
CA VAL A 158 -29.13 29.20 -5.74
C VAL A 158 -29.02 30.72 -5.64
#